data_52c2ecee1fedb0b6ebd95d48ed5106ca
#
_entry.id   52c2ecee1fedb0b6ebd95d48ed5106ca
#
_cell.length_a   1.000
_cell.length_b   1.000
_cell.length_c   1.000
_cell.angle_alpha   90.00
_cell.angle_beta   90.00
_cell.angle_gamma   90.00
#
_symmetry.space_group_name_H-M   'P 1'
#
loop_
_entity.id
_entity.type
_entity.pdbx_description
1 polymer ?
#
loop_
_entity_poly.entity_id
_entity_poly.type
_entity_poly.pdbx_seq_one_letter_code
_entity_poly.pdbx_strand_id
1 'polypeptide(L)'
;MEFKQLEAFVAVVDYGSFSEAARRLYLTQPTISAHIRSLEDELHMKLIIRTTKKTTITAKGYQLYDSAVRMLEIRNNLLENFTGAHKHMIDLAASTIPASYLLPELLAAFGKTHPDVYFHSIQSDSSESISRVLDGTVDLALVGQNTRDESCVFIPFCHDELVIATPVTDHYLALKNRETPAVFHDFLKDPIIFREKGSGTKKEMDLFLERTGITTGNLNVIARMNDLESIKKSIVNGLGISILSSRS
;
A
#
# COMPACT_ATOMS: atom_id res chain seq x y z
N MET A 1 12.90 9.90 25.23
CA MET A 1 12.97 8.94 24.08
C MET A 1 13.96 9.49 23.07
N GLU A 2 15.06 8.76 22.85
CA GLU A 2 16.14 9.16 21.94
C GLU A 2 16.16 8.29 20.69
N PHE A 3 16.63 8.81 19.56
CA PHE A 3 16.73 8.04 18.32
C PHE A 3 17.57 6.77 18.47
N LYS A 4 18.66 6.80 19.24
CA LYS A 4 19.48 5.61 19.51
C LYS A 4 18.72 4.50 20.24
N GLN A 5 17.75 4.84 21.08
CA GLN A 5 16.88 3.88 21.76
C GLN A 5 15.89 3.26 20.76
N LEU A 6 15.34 4.06 19.83
CA LEU A 6 14.47 3.57 18.77
C LEU A 6 15.24 2.68 17.79
N GLU A 7 16.45 3.08 17.36
CA GLU A 7 17.33 2.25 16.52
C GLU A 7 17.63 0.89 17.17
N ALA A 8 17.98 0.90 18.45
CA ALA A 8 18.24 -0.34 19.18
C ALA A 8 16.99 -1.23 19.28
N PHE A 9 15.83 -0.63 19.51
CA PHE A 9 14.56 -1.34 19.59
C PHE A 9 14.16 -1.95 18.25
N VAL A 10 14.16 -1.16 17.18
CA VAL A 10 13.86 -1.62 15.81
C VAL A 10 14.79 -2.76 15.41
N ALA A 11 16.09 -2.61 15.62
CA ALA A 11 17.06 -3.66 15.30
C ALA A 11 16.81 -4.98 16.07
N VAL A 12 16.40 -4.90 17.35
CA VAL A 12 16.07 -6.14 18.10
C VAL A 12 14.79 -6.78 17.59
N VAL A 13 13.82 -6.00 17.13
CA VAL A 13 12.58 -6.52 16.52
C VAL A 13 12.90 -7.21 15.19
N ASP A 14 13.65 -6.55 14.31
CA ASP A 14 13.99 -7.04 12.97
C ASP A 14 14.80 -8.34 13.00
N TYR A 15 15.80 -8.39 13.87
CA TYR A 15 16.71 -9.53 13.95
C TYR A 15 16.30 -10.59 14.99
N GLY A 16 15.28 -10.32 15.80
CA GLY A 16 14.81 -11.23 16.84
C GLY A 16 15.86 -11.53 17.93
N SER A 17 16.99 -10.80 17.95
CA SER A 17 18.16 -11.09 18.76
C SER A 17 18.89 -9.82 19.20
N PHE A 18 19.11 -9.70 20.51
CA PHE A 18 19.89 -8.60 21.08
C PHE A 18 21.38 -8.62 20.68
N SER A 19 21.94 -9.81 20.53
CA SER A 19 23.34 -9.96 20.11
C SER A 19 23.53 -9.63 18.63
N GLU A 20 22.58 -10.02 17.79
CA GLU A 20 22.63 -9.68 16.36
C GLU A 20 22.37 -8.18 16.15
N ALA A 21 21.40 -7.60 16.84
CA ALA A 21 21.18 -6.15 16.83
C ALA A 21 22.42 -5.36 17.27
N ALA A 22 23.09 -5.81 18.33
CA ALA A 22 24.33 -5.19 18.79
C ALA A 22 25.43 -5.26 17.72
N ARG A 23 25.60 -6.40 17.07
CA ARG A 23 26.58 -6.58 15.98
C ARG A 23 26.28 -5.64 14.81
N ARG A 24 25.03 -5.54 14.40
CA ARG A 24 24.59 -4.69 13.27
C ARG A 24 24.75 -3.20 13.54
N LEU A 25 24.52 -2.78 14.78
CA LEU A 25 24.66 -1.38 15.18
C LEU A 25 26.06 -1.02 15.68
N TYR A 26 27.03 -1.94 15.58
CA TYR A 26 28.39 -1.76 16.10
C TYR A 26 28.43 -1.37 17.59
N LEU A 27 27.50 -1.93 18.37
CA LEU A 27 27.38 -1.72 19.82
C LEU A 27 27.59 -3.02 20.57
N THR A 28 27.68 -2.91 21.91
CA THR A 28 27.68 -4.08 22.78
C THR A 28 26.26 -4.51 23.13
N GLN A 29 26.05 -5.81 23.38
CA GLN A 29 24.71 -6.30 23.78
C GLN A 29 24.21 -5.67 25.11
N PRO A 30 25.05 -5.38 26.14
CA PRO A 30 24.64 -4.61 27.29
C PRO A 30 24.12 -3.19 26.93
N THR A 31 24.74 -2.52 25.94
CA THR A 31 24.31 -1.20 25.46
C THR A 31 22.92 -1.26 24.84
N ILE A 32 22.68 -2.21 23.95
CA ILE A 32 21.33 -2.43 23.38
C ILE A 32 20.31 -2.68 24.48
N SER A 33 20.67 -3.52 25.47
CA SER A 33 19.79 -3.82 26.60
C SER A 33 19.47 -2.59 27.44
N ALA A 34 20.46 -1.71 27.64
CA ALA A 34 20.28 -0.45 28.38
C ALA A 34 19.36 0.52 27.62
N HIS A 35 19.55 0.66 26.28
CA HIS A 35 18.68 1.49 25.44
C HIS A 35 17.22 1.04 25.49
N ILE A 36 16.96 -0.25 25.35
CA ILE A 36 15.59 -0.80 25.40
C ILE A 36 15.00 -0.63 26.80
N ARG A 37 15.78 -0.89 27.86
CA ARG A 37 15.30 -0.73 29.22
C ARG A 37 14.94 0.73 29.52
N SER A 38 15.78 1.69 29.12
CA SER A 38 15.50 3.12 29.26
C SER A 38 14.23 3.53 28.52
N LEU A 39 14.00 2.99 27.32
CA LEU A 39 12.80 3.23 26.51
C LEU A 39 11.55 2.65 27.21
N GLU A 40 11.63 1.42 27.73
CA GLU A 40 10.55 0.78 28.49
C GLU A 40 10.23 1.53 29.79
N ASP A 41 11.26 2.01 30.50
CA ASP A 41 11.11 2.75 31.74
C ASP A 41 10.43 4.11 31.49
N GLU A 42 10.82 4.83 30.43
CA GLU A 42 10.21 6.10 30.02
C GLU A 42 8.73 5.93 29.59
N LEU A 43 8.42 4.88 28.84
CA LEU A 43 7.07 4.61 28.39
C LEU A 43 6.21 3.88 29.43
N HIS A 44 6.79 3.51 30.59
CA HIS A 44 6.16 2.73 31.65
C HIS A 44 5.49 1.43 31.16
N MET A 45 6.11 0.77 30.18
CA MET A 45 5.56 -0.48 29.61
C MET A 45 6.65 -1.41 29.11
N LYS A 46 6.35 -2.72 29.07
CA LYS A 46 7.22 -3.72 28.46
C LYS A 46 6.95 -3.82 26.97
N LEU A 47 8.02 -3.63 26.20
CA LEU A 47 8.01 -3.73 24.74
C LEU A 47 8.49 -5.10 24.26
N ILE A 48 9.43 -5.69 25.01
CA ILE A 48 10.06 -6.98 24.70
C ILE A 48 10.05 -7.85 25.95
N ILE A 49 9.60 -9.10 25.78
CA ILE A 49 9.68 -10.16 26.81
C ILE A 49 10.83 -11.08 26.43
N ARG A 50 11.80 -11.19 27.33
CA ARG A 50 12.94 -12.10 27.18
C ARG A 50 12.70 -13.38 27.99
N THR A 51 12.89 -14.49 27.35
CA THR A 51 13.06 -15.78 28.01
C THR A 51 14.42 -16.36 27.63
N THR A 52 14.86 -17.38 28.34
CA THR A 52 16.15 -18.07 28.04
C THR A 52 16.18 -18.69 26.63
N LYS A 53 15.01 -18.87 25.99
CA LYS A 53 14.88 -19.52 24.68
C LYS A 53 14.41 -18.60 23.56
N LYS A 54 13.78 -17.44 23.87
CA LYS A 54 13.15 -16.63 22.85
C LYS A 54 13.00 -15.15 23.28
N THR A 55 13.18 -14.26 22.31
CA THR A 55 12.79 -12.85 22.38
C THR A 55 11.39 -12.72 21.76
N THR A 56 10.43 -12.17 22.49
CA THR A 56 9.05 -11.99 22.02
C THR A 56 8.65 -10.52 22.17
N ILE A 57 8.03 -9.96 21.15
CA ILE A 57 7.58 -8.58 21.13
C ILE A 57 6.15 -8.52 21.69
N THR A 58 5.84 -7.55 22.54
CA THR A 58 4.50 -7.34 23.08
C THR A 58 3.61 -6.64 22.04
N ALA A 59 2.27 -6.64 22.26
CA ALA A 59 1.34 -5.88 21.43
C ALA A 59 1.70 -4.37 21.40
N LYS A 60 2.15 -3.83 22.54
CA LYS A 60 2.65 -2.44 22.64
C LYS A 60 3.98 -2.25 21.93
N GLY A 61 4.84 -3.27 21.95
CA GLY A 61 6.07 -3.29 21.15
C GLY A 61 5.79 -3.17 19.65
N TYR A 62 4.84 -3.92 19.12
CA TYR A 62 4.45 -3.80 17.71
C TYR A 62 3.91 -2.41 17.35
N GLN A 63 3.06 -1.82 18.21
CA GLN A 63 2.56 -0.47 17.99
C GLN A 63 3.69 0.58 17.97
N LEU A 64 4.66 0.43 18.87
CA LEU A 64 5.82 1.31 18.90
C LEU A 64 6.74 1.08 17.69
N TYR A 65 6.90 -0.18 17.24
CA TYR A 65 7.76 -0.53 16.11
C TYR A 65 7.35 0.22 14.86
N ASP A 66 6.08 0.19 14.47
CA ASP A 66 5.56 0.91 13.30
C ASP A 66 5.86 2.43 13.38
N SER A 67 5.67 3.01 14.56
CA SER A 67 5.96 4.43 14.77
C SER A 67 7.45 4.74 14.79
N ALA A 68 8.27 3.85 15.38
CA ALA A 68 9.71 4.01 15.49
C ALA A 68 10.39 3.95 14.12
N VAL A 69 9.97 3.01 13.26
CA VAL A 69 10.46 2.91 11.88
C VAL A 69 10.20 4.23 11.14
N ARG A 70 8.97 4.75 11.19
CA ARG A 70 8.61 6.03 10.55
C ARG A 70 9.43 7.20 11.07
N MET A 71 9.63 7.32 12.39
CA MET A 71 10.45 8.39 12.98
C MET A 71 11.91 8.33 12.50
N LEU A 72 12.48 7.12 12.40
CA LEU A 72 13.83 6.92 11.91
C LEU A 72 13.96 7.24 10.42
N GLU A 73 12.97 6.87 9.61
CA GLU A 73 12.90 7.22 8.19
C GLU A 73 12.85 8.74 7.99
N ILE A 74 11.94 9.44 8.69
CA ILE A 74 11.84 10.91 8.61
C ILE A 74 13.17 11.56 9.00
N ARG A 75 13.82 11.10 10.10
CA ARG A 75 15.13 11.62 10.51
C ARG A 75 16.19 11.40 9.43
N ASN A 76 16.25 10.22 8.85
CA ASN A 76 17.25 9.87 7.86
C ASN A 76 17.07 10.69 6.59
N ASN A 77 15.84 10.81 6.09
CA ASN A 77 15.50 11.66 4.94
C ASN A 77 15.91 13.14 5.18
N LEU A 78 15.64 13.64 6.40
CA LEU A 78 16.05 15.00 6.78
C LEU A 78 17.58 15.15 6.75
N LEU A 79 18.33 14.21 7.32
CA LEU A 79 19.79 14.25 7.32
C LEU A 79 20.36 14.16 5.91
N GLU A 80 19.81 13.29 5.06
CA GLU A 80 20.21 13.11 3.66
C GLU A 80 19.98 14.39 2.86
N ASN A 81 18.82 15.02 3.01
CA ASN A 81 18.50 16.29 2.36
C ASN A 81 19.44 17.44 2.75
N PHE A 82 19.91 17.48 4.00
CA PHE A 82 20.81 18.54 4.49
C PHE A 82 22.30 18.26 4.22
N THR A 83 22.72 17.00 4.11
CA THR A 83 24.15 16.68 3.90
C THR A 83 24.57 16.71 2.44
N GLY A 84 23.63 16.86 1.50
CA GLY A 84 23.91 16.91 0.05
C GLY A 84 24.58 15.64 -0.48
N ALA A 85 24.55 14.56 0.29
CA ALA A 85 25.29 13.34 -0.01
C ALA A 85 24.59 12.46 -1.08
N HIS A 86 23.35 12.74 -1.42
CA HIS A 86 22.59 11.97 -2.39
C HIS A 86 21.89 12.83 -3.44
N LYS A 87 21.65 12.25 -4.61
CA LYS A 87 20.70 12.70 -5.61
C LYS A 87 19.38 13.09 -4.94
N HIS A 88 18.71 14.10 -5.45
CA HIS A 88 17.38 14.48 -4.98
C HIS A 88 16.50 13.22 -5.00
N MET A 89 16.13 12.72 -3.82
CA MET A 89 15.26 11.55 -3.69
C MET A 89 13.80 12.02 -3.63
N ILE A 90 12.94 11.33 -4.36
CA ILE A 90 11.49 11.52 -4.30
C ILE A 90 10.88 10.18 -3.88
N ASP A 91 10.25 10.17 -2.69
CA ASP A 91 9.51 9.04 -2.16
C ASP A 91 8.08 9.06 -2.68
N LEU A 92 7.66 8.00 -3.37
CA LEU A 92 6.38 7.89 -4.03
C LEU A 92 5.56 6.73 -3.48
N ALA A 93 4.28 6.95 -3.22
CA ALA A 93 3.32 5.86 -3.11
C ALA A 93 2.45 5.81 -4.36
N ALA A 94 2.06 4.62 -4.80
CA ALA A 94 1.13 4.51 -5.90
C ALA A 94 0.15 3.35 -5.69
N SER A 95 -1.13 3.60 -5.95
CA SER A 95 -2.11 2.53 -5.96
C SER A 95 -1.96 1.65 -7.21
N THR A 96 -2.54 0.45 -7.17
CA THR A 96 -2.28 -0.63 -8.13
C THR A 96 -2.24 -0.18 -9.60
N ILE A 97 -3.25 0.53 -10.08
CA ILE A 97 -3.32 0.96 -11.49
C ILE A 97 -2.27 2.02 -11.81
N PRO A 98 -2.17 3.13 -11.06
CA PRO A 98 -1.07 4.09 -11.24
C PRO A 98 0.31 3.45 -11.17
N ALA A 99 0.58 2.56 -10.22
CA ALA A 99 1.88 1.92 -10.06
C ALA A 99 2.27 1.07 -11.28
N SER A 100 1.32 0.31 -11.81
CA SER A 100 1.61 -0.65 -12.89
C SER A 100 1.57 -0.03 -14.29
N TYR A 101 0.71 0.96 -14.53
CA TYR A 101 0.39 1.41 -15.90
C TYR A 101 0.72 2.88 -16.17
N LEU A 102 0.93 3.71 -15.15
CA LEU A 102 1.22 5.14 -15.33
C LEU A 102 2.62 5.52 -14.84
N LEU A 103 2.98 5.09 -13.64
CA LEU A 103 4.23 5.48 -13.00
C LEU A 103 5.47 5.12 -13.82
N PRO A 104 5.60 3.94 -14.44
CA PRO A 104 6.80 3.60 -15.23
C PRO A 104 7.07 4.58 -16.38
N GLU A 105 6.03 5.00 -17.11
CA GLU A 105 6.14 5.96 -18.20
C GLU A 105 6.48 7.37 -17.68
N LEU A 106 5.83 7.79 -16.59
CA LEU A 106 6.09 9.08 -15.95
C LEU A 106 7.53 9.18 -15.45
N LEU A 107 8.02 8.15 -14.74
CA LEU A 107 9.39 8.14 -14.25
C LEU A 107 10.42 8.11 -15.38
N ALA A 108 10.14 7.33 -16.44
CA ALA A 108 11.03 7.30 -17.62
C ALA A 108 11.08 8.65 -18.34
N ALA A 109 9.97 9.37 -18.44
CA ALA A 109 9.92 10.70 -19.03
C ALA A 109 10.63 11.75 -18.15
N PHE A 110 10.36 11.74 -16.85
CA PHE A 110 10.94 12.66 -15.90
C PHE A 110 12.47 12.47 -15.77
N GLY A 111 12.94 11.22 -15.69
CA GLY A 111 14.36 10.91 -15.55
C GLY A 111 15.21 11.35 -16.74
N LYS A 112 14.64 11.51 -17.94
CA LYS A 112 15.36 12.08 -19.09
C LYS A 112 15.75 13.55 -18.89
N THR A 113 14.93 14.31 -18.18
CA THR A 113 15.14 15.73 -17.92
C THR A 113 15.79 16.01 -16.56
N HIS A 114 15.70 15.04 -15.63
CA HIS A 114 16.19 15.15 -14.26
C HIS A 114 17.01 13.89 -13.88
N PRO A 115 18.20 13.68 -14.48
CA PRO A 115 18.99 12.44 -14.29
C PRO A 115 19.64 12.34 -12.90
N ASP A 116 19.63 13.41 -12.14
CA ASP A 116 20.10 13.52 -10.76
C ASP A 116 19.02 13.20 -9.71
N VAL A 117 17.78 12.95 -10.12
CA VAL A 117 16.70 12.55 -9.23
C VAL A 117 16.64 11.03 -9.11
N TYR A 118 16.55 10.55 -7.87
CA TYR A 118 16.30 9.15 -7.54
C TYR A 118 14.87 8.98 -7.06
N PHE A 119 14.20 7.93 -7.53
CA PHE A 119 12.84 7.61 -7.13
C PHE A 119 12.81 6.36 -6.27
N HIS A 120 12.17 6.44 -5.13
CA HIS A 120 11.77 5.29 -4.35
C HIS A 120 10.25 5.19 -4.40
N SER A 121 9.71 4.09 -4.93
CA SER A 121 8.27 3.94 -5.10
C SER A 121 7.74 2.71 -4.34
N ILE A 122 6.64 2.90 -3.65
CA ILE A 122 5.95 1.86 -2.88
C ILE A 122 4.55 1.68 -3.47
N GLN A 123 4.21 0.44 -3.82
CA GLN A 123 2.85 0.11 -4.21
C GLN A 123 2.03 -0.31 -2.99
N SER A 124 0.82 0.27 -2.87
CA SER A 124 -0.18 -0.12 -1.86
C SER A 124 -1.59 0.08 -2.42
N ASP A 125 -2.63 0.04 -1.61
CA ASP A 125 -3.95 0.50 -2.05
C ASP A 125 -4.06 2.04 -1.96
N SER A 126 -5.16 2.60 -2.47
CA SER A 126 -5.31 4.06 -2.48
C SER A 126 -5.42 4.66 -1.08
N SER A 127 -6.05 3.96 -0.15
CA SER A 127 -6.23 4.46 1.22
C SER A 127 -4.90 4.46 1.97
N GLU A 128 -4.11 3.41 1.84
CA GLU A 128 -2.78 3.34 2.44
C GLU A 128 -1.81 4.33 1.79
N SER A 129 -1.84 4.48 0.46
CA SER A 129 -1.02 5.48 -0.25
C SER A 129 -1.29 6.91 0.23
N ILE A 130 -2.57 7.27 0.48
CA ILE A 130 -2.95 8.56 1.04
C ILE A 130 -2.45 8.69 2.49
N SER A 131 -2.61 7.64 3.32
CA SER A 131 -2.10 7.65 4.70
C SER A 131 -0.61 7.92 4.77
N ARG A 132 0.17 7.35 3.85
CA ARG A 132 1.62 7.56 3.77
C ARG A 132 2.02 9.01 3.46
N VAL A 133 1.21 9.72 2.65
CA VAL A 133 1.41 11.17 2.44
C VAL A 133 1.08 11.94 3.72
N LEU A 134 -0.04 11.62 4.38
CA LEU A 134 -0.44 12.27 5.63
C LEU A 134 0.56 12.07 6.76
N ASP A 135 1.16 10.89 6.83
CA ASP A 135 2.19 10.54 7.81
C ASP A 135 3.59 11.10 7.45
N GLY A 136 3.75 11.70 6.27
CA GLY A 136 5.03 12.22 5.79
C GLY A 136 6.06 11.14 5.45
N THR A 137 5.64 9.90 5.24
CA THR A 137 6.53 8.78 4.84
C THR A 137 6.80 8.75 3.35
N VAL A 138 6.01 9.46 2.55
CA VAL A 138 6.25 9.71 1.12
C VAL A 138 5.93 11.17 0.78
N ASP A 139 6.57 11.70 -0.23
CA ASP A 139 6.38 13.09 -0.69
C ASP A 139 5.06 13.27 -1.44
N LEU A 140 4.68 12.27 -2.22
CA LEU A 140 3.44 12.30 -3.00
C LEU A 140 2.91 10.89 -3.28
N ALA A 141 1.62 10.81 -3.64
CA ALA A 141 1.01 9.55 -4.03
C ALA A 141 0.16 9.68 -5.30
N LEU A 142 0.21 8.65 -6.16
CA LEU A 142 -0.67 8.51 -7.31
C LEU A 142 -1.79 7.54 -6.94
N VAL A 143 -3.03 8.02 -6.88
CA VAL A 143 -4.16 7.24 -6.36
C VAL A 143 -5.36 7.28 -7.30
N GLY A 144 -6.15 6.20 -7.31
CA GLY A 144 -7.37 6.09 -8.10
C GLY A 144 -8.62 6.64 -7.37
N GLN A 145 -8.45 7.32 -6.25
CA GLN A 145 -9.55 7.95 -5.52
C GLN A 145 -9.06 9.20 -4.79
N ASN A 146 -9.98 10.11 -4.48
CA ASN A 146 -9.72 11.18 -3.54
C ASN A 146 -10.45 10.93 -2.21
N THR A 147 -9.97 11.57 -1.16
CA THR A 147 -10.64 11.70 0.13
C THR A 147 -10.94 13.19 0.36
N ARG A 148 -11.86 13.49 1.26
CA ARG A 148 -12.13 14.89 1.66
C ARG A 148 -11.22 15.30 2.82
N ASP A 149 -9.96 14.91 2.78
CA ASP A 149 -9.00 15.30 3.81
C ASP A 149 -8.38 16.65 3.43
N GLU A 150 -8.56 17.64 4.28
CA GLU A 150 -8.06 19.01 4.06
C GLU A 150 -6.53 19.10 4.18
N SER A 151 -5.88 18.08 4.72
CA SER A 151 -4.41 18.01 4.83
C SER A 151 -3.73 17.58 3.54
N CYS A 152 -4.50 17.13 2.53
CA CYS A 152 -3.98 16.73 1.22
C CYS A 152 -4.55 17.58 0.10
N VAL A 153 -3.71 17.93 -0.86
CA VAL A 153 -4.14 18.52 -2.13
C VAL A 153 -4.25 17.41 -3.18
N PHE A 154 -5.44 17.24 -3.76
CA PHE A 154 -5.69 16.29 -4.83
C PHE A 154 -5.73 16.98 -6.20
N ILE A 155 -4.84 16.59 -7.10
CA ILE A 155 -4.73 17.13 -8.45
C ILE A 155 -5.11 16.03 -9.45
N PRO A 156 -6.26 16.15 -10.16
CA PRO A 156 -6.60 15.20 -11.21
C PRO A 156 -5.58 15.29 -12.34
N PHE A 157 -5.02 14.16 -12.79
CA PHE A 157 -4.01 14.15 -13.84
C PHE A 157 -4.31 13.18 -14.98
N CYS A 158 -5.21 12.20 -14.78
CA CYS A 158 -5.64 11.34 -15.86
C CYS A 158 -7.05 10.80 -15.62
N HIS A 159 -7.72 10.40 -16.70
CA HIS A 159 -9.00 9.70 -16.65
C HIS A 159 -8.80 8.20 -16.81
N ASP A 160 -9.59 7.42 -16.08
CA ASP A 160 -9.67 5.98 -16.18
C ASP A 160 -11.12 5.54 -16.26
N GLU A 161 -11.36 4.47 -16.98
CA GLU A 161 -12.70 3.89 -17.14
C GLU A 161 -12.73 2.49 -16.53
N LEU A 162 -13.83 2.17 -15.85
CA LEU A 162 -14.06 0.84 -15.33
C LEU A 162 -14.81 0.01 -16.38
N VAL A 163 -14.33 -1.19 -16.62
CA VAL A 163 -14.92 -2.15 -17.54
C VAL A 163 -15.23 -3.46 -16.84
N ILE A 164 -16.22 -4.18 -17.34
CA ILE A 164 -16.49 -5.55 -16.88
C ILE A 164 -15.58 -6.49 -17.70
N ALA A 165 -14.66 -7.15 -16.99
CA ALA A 165 -13.81 -8.18 -17.55
C ALA A 165 -14.47 -9.55 -17.37
N THR A 166 -14.59 -10.31 -18.47
CA THR A 166 -15.26 -11.61 -18.50
C THR A 166 -14.36 -12.68 -19.11
N PRO A 167 -14.60 -13.97 -18.81
CA PRO A 167 -14.01 -15.05 -19.59
C PRO A 167 -14.45 -14.99 -21.06
N VAL A 168 -13.66 -15.54 -21.97
CA VAL A 168 -14.03 -15.66 -23.37
C VAL A 168 -14.90 -16.92 -23.55
N THR A 169 -16.21 -16.75 -23.43
CA THR A 169 -17.21 -17.81 -23.67
C THR A 169 -18.26 -17.35 -24.67
N ASP A 170 -19.00 -18.29 -25.27
CA ASP A 170 -20.08 -17.98 -26.23
C ASP A 170 -21.12 -17.03 -25.62
N HIS A 171 -21.42 -17.19 -24.31
CA HIS A 171 -22.34 -16.32 -23.57
C HIS A 171 -21.87 -14.86 -23.59
N TYR A 172 -20.65 -14.60 -23.18
CA TYR A 172 -20.12 -13.23 -23.10
C TYR A 172 -19.81 -12.65 -24.49
N LEU A 173 -19.43 -13.50 -25.46
CA LEU A 173 -19.28 -13.07 -26.84
C LEU A 173 -20.60 -12.64 -27.43
N ALA A 174 -21.69 -13.36 -27.15
CA ALA A 174 -23.04 -12.98 -27.59
C ALA A 174 -23.47 -11.64 -26.95
N LEU A 175 -23.21 -11.43 -25.69
CA LEU A 175 -23.48 -10.14 -24.99
C LEU A 175 -22.69 -8.98 -25.63
N LYS A 176 -21.42 -9.21 -25.96
CA LYS A 176 -20.54 -8.19 -26.57
C LYS A 176 -21.02 -7.82 -28.00
N ASN A 177 -21.50 -8.79 -28.76
CA ASN A 177 -21.84 -8.64 -30.19
C ASN A 177 -23.30 -8.26 -30.44
N ARG A 178 -24.12 -8.11 -29.38
CA ARG A 178 -25.52 -7.72 -29.59
C ARG A 178 -25.62 -6.23 -30.00
N GLU A 179 -26.69 -5.86 -30.69
CA GLU A 179 -26.93 -4.49 -31.18
C GLU A 179 -27.01 -3.44 -30.02
N THR A 180 -27.60 -3.83 -28.89
CA THR A 180 -27.66 -2.98 -27.70
C THR A 180 -26.45 -3.25 -26.79
N PRO A 181 -25.73 -2.22 -26.33
CA PRO A 181 -24.63 -2.42 -25.43
C PRO A 181 -25.02 -3.18 -24.15
N ALA A 182 -24.17 -4.10 -23.72
CA ALA A 182 -24.37 -4.80 -22.46
C ALA A 182 -24.35 -3.80 -21.30
N VAL A 183 -25.26 -3.96 -20.37
CA VAL A 183 -25.36 -3.13 -19.15
C VAL A 183 -25.07 -3.98 -17.91
N PHE A 184 -24.70 -3.36 -16.81
CA PHE A 184 -24.33 -4.09 -15.58
C PHE A 184 -25.42 -5.06 -15.11
N HIS A 185 -26.70 -4.75 -15.39
CA HIS A 185 -27.83 -5.61 -15.03
C HIS A 185 -27.78 -6.99 -15.70
N ASP A 186 -27.14 -7.11 -16.86
CA ASP A 186 -26.97 -8.39 -17.58
C ASP A 186 -26.09 -9.40 -16.82
N PHE A 187 -25.27 -8.87 -15.88
CA PHE A 187 -24.24 -9.63 -15.14
C PHE A 187 -24.58 -9.87 -13.67
N LEU A 188 -25.78 -9.48 -13.19
CA LEU A 188 -26.14 -9.57 -11.76
C LEU A 188 -26.08 -10.99 -11.18
N LYS A 189 -26.32 -12.00 -12.01
CA LYS A 189 -26.31 -13.42 -11.59
C LYS A 189 -24.95 -14.08 -11.74
N ASP A 190 -24.02 -13.43 -12.44
CA ASP A 190 -22.71 -14.00 -12.70
C ASP A 190 -21.85 -14.03 -11.43
N PRO A 191 -20.96 -15.01 -11.29
CA PRO A 191 -20.00 -15.03 -10.19
C PRO A 191 -19.04 -13.85 -10.34
N ILE A 192 -18.97 -12.99 -9.32
CA ILE A 192 -18.17 -11.75 -9.33
C ILE A 192 -17.01 -11.85 -8.36
N ILE A 193 -15.82 -11.50 -8.83
CA ILE A 193 -14.61 -11.31 -8.04
C ILE A 193 -14.48 -9.81 -7.73
N PHE A 194 -14.50 -9.44 -6.46
CA PHE A 194 -14.32 -8.06 -6.02
C PHE A 194 -12.88 -7.75 -5.70
N ARG A 195 -12.53 -6.48 -5.83
CA ARG A 195 -11.33 -5.91 -5.23
C ARG A 195 -11.47 -5.82 -3.70
N GLU A 196 -10.32 -5.74 -3.06
CA GLU A 196 -10.19 -5.55 -1.60
C GLU A 196 -10.80 -4.22 -1.14
N LYS A 197 -11.04 -4.13 0.18
CA LYS A 197 -11.41 -2.87 0.83
C LYS A 197 -10.19 -1.92 0.81
N GLY A 198 -10.39 -0.66 0.41
CA GLY A 198 -9.29 0.32 0.25
C GLY A 198 -8.93 0.57 -1.22
N SER A 199 -9.29 -0.34 -2.13
CA SER A 199 -9.11 -0.16 -3.57
C SER A 199 -9.98 0.98 -4.12
N GLY A 200 -9.39 1.86 -4.92
CA GLY A 200 -10.11 2.90 -5.66
C GLY A 200 -11.18 2.33 -6.59
N THR A 201 -10.86 1.26 -7.32
CA THR A 201 -11.82 0.53 -8.17
C THR A 201 -13.03 0.04 -7.37
N LYS A 202 -12.79 -0.50 -6.17
CA LYS A 202 -13.88 -0.98 -5.30
C LYS A 202 -14.76 0.18 -4.83
N LYS A 203 -14.18 1.31 -4.49
CA LYS A 203 -14.94 2.50 -4.07
C LYS A 203 -15.80 3.06 -5.19
N GLU A 204 -15.26 3.17 -6.41
CA GLU A 204 -16.03 3.63 -7.56
C GLU A 204 -17.17 2.66 -7.92
N MET A 205 -16.91 1.35 -7.80
CA MET A 205 -17.96 0.34 -7.95
C MET A 205 -19.05 0.50 -6.88
N ASP A 206 -18.70 0.72 -5.62
CA ASP A 206 -19.69 0.90 -4.56
C ASP A 206 -20.57 2.13 -4.82
N LEU A 207 -19.97 3.25 -5.26
CA LEU A 207 -20.70 4.45 -5.66
C LEU A 207 -21.63 4.20 -6.86
N PHE A 208 -21.19 3.41 -7.83
CA PHE A 208 -22.03 3.02 -8.95
C PHE A 208 -23.22 2.16 -8.51
N LEU A 209 -23.01 1.16 -7.66
CA LEU A 209 -24.06 0.30 -7.12
C LEU A 209 -25.08 1.13 -6.30
N GLU A 210 -24.61 2.05 -5.48
CA GLU A 210 -25.46 2.94 -4.71
C GLU A 210 -26.34 3.82 -5.63
N ARG A 211 -25.76 4.43 -6.66
CA ARG A 211 -26.51 5.26 -7.64
C ARG A 211 -27.54 4.49 -8.44
N THR A 212 -27.28 3.21 -8.70
CA THR A 212 -28.18 2.34 -9.46
C THR A 212 -29.18 1.60 -8.58
N GLY A 213 -29.11 1.74 -7.26
CA GLY A 213 -29.98 1.04 -6.31
C GLY A 213 -29.72 -0.47 -6.21
N ILE A 214 -28.57 -0.93 -6.70
CA ILE A 214 -28.17 -2.34 -6.64
C ILE A 214 -27.39 -2.55 -5.34
N THR A 215 -27.87 -3.45 -4.50
CA THR A 215 -27.17 -3.81 -3.26
C THR A 215 -26.18 -4.95 -3.51
N THR A 216 -25.08 -4.98 -2.74
CA THR A 216 -24.12 -6.08 -2.82
C THR A 216 -24.74 -7.45 -2.49
N GLY A 217 -25.82 -7.48 -1.74
CA GLY A 217 -26.60 -8.70 -1.46
C GLY A 217 -27.30 -9.29 -2.69
N ASN A 218 -27.49 -8.49 -3.75
CA ASN A 218 -28.06 -8.93 -5.03
C ASN A 218 -27.01 -9.51 -5.99
N LEU A 219 -25.73 -9.49 -5.60
CA LEU A 219 -24.61 -9.93 -6.42
C LEU A 219 -24.07 -11.27 -5.93
N ASN A 220 -23.71 -12.13 -6.86
CA ASN A 220 -23.06 -13.41 -6.55
C ASN A 220 -21.54 -13.20 -6.34
N VAL A 221 -21.15 -12.59 -5.20
CA VAL A 221 -19.75 -12.34 -4.87
C VAL A 221 -19.09 -13.62 -4.39
N ILE A 222 -18.17 -14.17 -5.17
CA ILE A 222 -17.52 -15.46 -4.89
C ILE A 222 -16.12 -15.32 -4.31
N ALA A 223 -15.45 -14.17 -4.53
CA ALA A 223 -14.10 -13.93 -4.04
C ALA A 223 -13.83 -12.44 -3.84
N ARG A 224 -12.84 -12.14 -2.98
CA ARG A 224 -12.20 -10.81 -2.85
C ARG A 224 -10.71 -10.98 -2.96
N MET A 225 -10.08 -10.23 -3.85
CA MET A 225 -8.66 -10.32 -4.13
C MET A 225 -8.04 -8.92 -4.22
N ASN A 226 -6.77 -8.79 -3.85
CA ASN A 226 -6.01 -7.54 -3.91
C ASN A 226 -4.98 -7.53 -5.06
N ASP A 227 -4.60 -8.70 -5.56
CA ASP A 227 -3.67 -8.81 -6.67
C ASP A 227 -4.40 -8.84 -8.02
N LEU A 228 -4.13 -7.82 -8.85
CA LEU A 228 -4.79 -7.62 -10.14
C LEU A 228 -4.49 -8.74 -11.13
N GLU A 229 -3.25 -9.26 -11.15
CA GLU A 229 -2.87 -10.34 -12.05
C GLU A 229 -3.56 -11.66 -11.66
N SER A 230 -3.72 -11.93 -10.37
CA SER A 230 -4.48 -13.07 -9.87
C SER A 230 -5.96 -12.97 -10.27
N ILE A 231 -6.55 -11.76 -10.21
CA ILE A 231 -7.93 -11.53 -10.68
C ILE A 231 -8.05 -11.83 -12.18
N LYS A 232 -7.17 -11.26 -13.01
CA LYS A 232 -7.17 -11.50 -14.46
C LYS A 232 -7.02 -12.98 -14.79
N LYS A 233 -6.09 -13.68 -14.14
CA LYS A 233 -5.91 -15.12 -14.31
C LYS A 233 -7.14 -15.92 -13.85
N SER A 234 -7.80 -15.52 -12.79
CA SER A 234 -9.02 -16.15 -12.31
C SER A 234 -10.18 -16.00 -13.32
N ILE A 235 -10.30 -14.81 -13.93
CA ILE A 235 -11.27 -14.58 -15.02
C ILE A 235 -10.97 -15.48 -16.21
N VAL A 236 -9.72 -15.51 -16.68
CA VAL A 236 -9.31 -16.35 -17.82
C VAL A 236 -9.60 -17.84 -17.56
N ASN A 237 -9.43 -18.30 -16.32
CA ASN A 237 -9.73 -19.66 -15.91
C ASN A 237 -11.24 -19.92 -15.64
N GLY A 238 -12.12 -18.95 -15.91
CA GLY A 238 -13.57 -19.13 -15.81
C GLY A 238 -14.13 -19.07 -14.40
N LEU A 239 -13.37 -18.58 -13.40
CA LEU A 239 -13.86 -18.47 -12.02
C LEU A 239 -15.04 -17.49 -11.93
N GLY A 240 -15.05 -16.43 -12.72
CA GLY A 240 -16.10 -15.43 -12.72
C GLY A 240 -15.69 -14.18 -13.50
N ILE A 241 -16.43 -13.11 -13.29
CA ILE A 241 -16.18 -11.79 -13.88
C ILE A 241 -15.61 -10.85 -12.81
N SER A 242 -15.04 -9.71 -13.25
CA SER A 242 -14.65 -8.64 -12.33
C SER A 242 -14.81 -7.28 -12.98
N ILE A 243 -14.84 -6.21 -12.17
CA ILE A 243 -14.79 -4.83 -12.63
C ILE A 243 -13.36 -4.34 -12.45
N LEU A 244 -12.74 -3.97 -13.55
CA LEU A 244 -11.33 -3.58 -13.61
C LEU A 244 -11.19 -2.24 -14.32
N SER A 245 -10.03 -1.62 -14.19
CA SER A 245 -9.63 -0.49 -15.01
C SER A 245 -9.47 -0.93 -16.47
N SER A 246 -9.89 -0.11 -17.41
CA SER A 246 -9.66 -0.33 -18.85
C SER A 246 -8.18 -0.30 -19.23
N ARG A 247 -7.32 0.20 -18.33
CA ARG A 247 -5.86 0.25 -18.51
C ARG A 247 -5.15 -1.03 -18.07
N SER A 248 -5.86 -1.96 -17.43
CA SER A 248 -5.25 -3.17 -16.84
C SER A 248 -5.13 -4.37 -17.77
#